data_0e4f0681fd19ab1441d8703a68853608
#
_entry.id   0e4f0681fd19ab1441d8703a68853608
#
_cell.length_a   1.000
_cell.length_b   1.000
_cell.length_c   1.000
_cell.angle_alpha   90.00
_cell.angle_beta   90.00
_cell.angle_gamma   90.00
#
_symmetry.space_group_name_H-M   'P 1'
#
loop_
_entity.id
_entity.type
_entity.pdbx_description
1 polymer ?
#
loop_
_entity_poly.entity_id
_entity_poly.type
_entity_poly.pdbx_seq_one_letter_code
_entity_poly.pdbx_strand_id
1 'polypeptide(L)'
;MLMLLAFGLLLHEVPLSGQDEAHSEADSVPGKALYDYSSLRLPEKHIPFFLHNNRHIASVCKEDSHCPYKKHLEHLNYCWGYEKSCKPEFRFGYPVCSYVDMGWTDTLESAEDMFWRQADFGYARERLEEIRTLCQPERTSDSSLVCSRYLQYCRATGLYLDLRNVKRNHDRFKEDFLQSGEIGGHCKLDSHALMSEGQRKSPLQSWFAELQGYTQLNFRPIEDAKCDLVVEKPTYFMKLDVFVLFYVYGSYGYGDLFSDTWKAFTDYDVIHLKNYDSKKVCFKEAVFSLLPRMRYGLFYNTPLISGCQNTGLFRAFSQHVLHRLNITQEGPKDGKVRVTILARSTEYRKILNQNELVNALKTVSTFEVRIVDYKYRELGFLDQLRITHNTDIFIGMHGAGLTHLLFLPDWAAVFELYNCEDERCYLDLARLRGVHYITWRKSNKVFPQDKGHHPTLGEHPKFTNYSFDVEEFMYLVLQAAEHVLQHPQWPFKKKHDEL
;
A
#
# COMPACT_ATOMS: atom_id res chain seq x y z
N MET A 1 -1.62 -2.76 4.79
CA MET A 1 -1.68 -1.49 5.53
C MET A 1 -0.97 -0.36 4.80
N LEU A 2 0.29 -0.51 4.46
CA LEU A 2 1.11 0.50 3.75
C LEU A 2 0.59 0.91 2.37
N MET A 3 0.02 0.01 1.62
CA MET A 3 -0.42 0.24 0.24
C MET A 3 -1.59 1.23 0.10
N LEU A 4 -2.47 1.30 1.08
CA LEU A 4 -3.64 2.18 1.00
C LEU A 4 -3.32 3.65 1.27
N LEU A 5 -2.17 3.91 1.90
CA LEU A 5 -1.61 5.26 2.03
C LEU A 5 -1.09 5.79 0.70
N ALA A 6 -0.40 4.95 -0.08
CA ALA A 6 0.02 5.32 -1.43
C ALA A 6 -1.17 5.66 -2.33
N PHE A 7 -2.29 4.98 -2.13
CA PHE A 7 -3.53 5.25 -2.84
C PHE A 7 -4.09 6.66 -2.53
N GLY A 8 -4.12 7.04 -1.25
CA GLY A 8 -4.52 8.38 -0.84
C GLY A 8 -3.59 9.46 -1.37
N LEU A 9 -2.29 9.20 -1.42
CA LEU A 9 -1.28 10.15 -1.91
C LEU A 9 -1.24 10.25 -3.43
N LEU A 10 -1.41 9.15 -4.16
CA LEU A 10 -1.53 9.15 -5.62
C LEU A 10 -2.79 9.91 -6.08
N LEU A 11 -3.87 9.86 -5.28
CA LEU A 11 -5.11 10.61 -5.56
C LEU A 11 -5.00 12.10 -5.22
N HIS A 12 -4.05 12.51 -4.37
CA HIS A 12 -3.86 13.93 -4.02
C HIS A 12 -3.29 14.74 -5.18
N GLU A 13 -2.60 14.10 -6.12
CA GLU A 13 -2.06 14.74 -7.32
C GLU A 13 -3.13 14.99 -8.40
N VAL A 14 -4.41 14.64 -8.14
CA VAL A 14 -5.53 14.99 -9.03
C VAL A 14 -6.01 16.39 -8.65
N PRO A 15 -5.68 17.43 -9.41
CA PRO A 15 -6.30 18.74 -9.21
C PRO A 15 -7.77 18.60 -9.56
N LEU A 16 -8.65 18.75 -8.57
CA LEU A 16 -10.05 19.03 -8.86
C LEU A 16 -10.06 20.41 -9.51
N SER A 17 -10.43 20.43 -10.77
CA SER A 17 -10.51 21.60 -11.63
C SER A 17 -11.07 22.83 -10.90
N GLY A 18 -10.31 23.92 -10.94
CA GLY A 18 -10.81 25.27 -10.75
C GLY A 18 -10.43 25.93 -9.45
N GLN A 19 -9.19 26.36 -9.37
CA GLN A 19 -8.85 27.67 -8.81
C GLN A 19 -7.55 28.13 -9.48
N ASP A 20 -7.68 29.10 -10.36
CA ASP A 20 -6.58 29.93 -10.83
C ASP A 20 -6.05 30.70 -9.60
N GLU A 21 -4.93 30.26 -9.04
CA GLU A 21 -4.14 31.13 -8.18
C GLU A 21 -3.51 32.20 -9.06
N ALA A 22 -3.88 33.44 -8.78
CA ALA A 22 -3.38 34.62 -9.42
C ALA A 22 -1.84 34.61 -9.42
N HIS A 23 -1.27 34.64 -10.62
CA HIS A 23 0.15 34.88 -10.83
C HIS A 23 0.54 36.22 -10.20
N SER A 24 1.28 36.19 -9.10
CA SER A 24 2.16 37.30 -8.77
C SER A 24 3.32 37.27 -9.76
N GLU A 25 3.51 38.28 -10.54
CA GLU A 25 4.68 38.48 -11.36
C GLU A 25 5.93 38.42 -10.45
N ALA A 26 6.60 37.27 -10.47
CA ALA A 26 7.88 37.12 -9.79
C ALA A 26 8.95 37.61 -10.73
N ASP A 27 9.62 38.69 -10.35
CA ASP A 27 10.84 39.18 -10.98
C ASP A 27 11.82 38.03 -11.19
N SER A 28 12.11 37.70 -12.45
CA SER A 28 13.03 36.66 -12.85
C SER A 28 14.48 37.08 -12.51
N VAL A 29 14.97 36.59 -11.39
CA VAL A 29 16.41 36.64 -11.08
C VAL A 29 17.12 35.62 -11.97
N PRO A 30 18.08 36.03 -12.80
CA PRO A 30 18.81 35.10 -13.66
C PRO A 30 19.57 34.05 -12.83
N GLY A 31 19.29 32.78 -13.04
CA GLY A 31 20.02 31.66 -12.42
C GLY A 31 19.24 30.88 -11.34
N LYS A 32 17.98 31.21 -11.05
CA LYS A 32 17.15 30.45 -10.12
C LYS A 32 16.13 29.59 -10.88
N ALA A 33 16.00 28.32 -10.49
CA ALA A 33 14.98 27.43 -11.04
C ALA A 33 13.58 28.02 -10.80
N LEU A 34 12.69 27.92 -11.78
CA LEU A 34 11.31 28.40 -11.71
C LEU A 34 10.41 27.55 -10.76
N TYR A 35 10.86 26.32 -10.49
CA TYR A 35 10.18 25.38 -9.60
C TYR A 35 11.21 24.59 -8.78
N ASP A 36 10.87 24.24 -7.54
CA ASP A 36 11.71 23.39 -6.69
C ASP A 36 11.54 21.92 -7.06
N TYR A 37 12.26 21.46 -8.08
CA TYR A 37 12.22 20.08 -8.55
C TYR A 37 12.75 19.07 -7.52
N SER A 38 13.54 19.52 -6.53
CA SER A 38 14.06 18.65 -5.47
C SER A 38 12.96 18.21 -4.51
N SER A 39 11.85 18.97 -4.43
CA SER A 39 10.70 18.66 -3.59
C SER A 39 9.90 17.45 -4.09
N LEU A 40 10.00 17.07 -5.37
CA LEU A 40 9.22 15.98 -5.95
C LEU A 40 9.56 14.62 -5.34
N ARG A 41 10.83 14.36 -5.05
CA ARG A 41 11.29 13.12 -4.40
C ARG A 41 10.63 11.84 -4.94
N LEU A 42 10.44 11.78 -6.26
CA LEU A 42 9.83 10.65 -6.96
C LEU A 42 10.90 9.79 -7.62
N PRO A 43 10.68 8.47 -7.73
CA PRO A 43 11.50 7.63 -8.60
C PRO A 43 11.52 8.20 -10.01
N GLU A 44 12.67 8.19 -10.68
CA GLU A 44 12.79 8.73 -12.04
C GLU A 44 11.76 8.13 -13.00
N LYS A 45 11.47 6.83 -12.86
CA LYS A 45 10.46 6.12 -13.64
C LYS A 45 9.04 6.65 -13.46
N HIS A 46 8.74 7.36 -12.36
CA HIS A 46 7.44 7.93 -12.07
C HIS A 46 7.24 9.35 -12.62
N ILE A 47 8.32 10.03 -12.99
CA ILE A 47 8.27 11.42 -13.45
C ILE A 47 7.35 11.65 -14.65
N PRO A 48 7.33 10.82 -15.72
CA PRO A 48 6.40 11.03 -16.84
C PRO A 48 4.94 11.03 -16.39
N PHE A 49 4.58 10.10 -15.51
CA PHE A 49 3.22 9.95 -14.97
C PHE A 49 2.82 11.10 -14.05
N PHE A 50 3.76 11.60 -13.26
CA PHE A 50 3.58 12.81 -12.46
C PHE A 50 3.35 14.02 -13.36
N LEU A 51 4.19 14.26 -14.36
CA LEU A 51 4.06 15.39 -15.29
C LEU A 51 2.78 15.32 -16.13
N HIS A 52 2.30 14.11 -16.44
CA HIS A 52 0.99 13.92 -17.08
C HIS A 52 -0.15 14.51 -16.25
N ASN A 53 -0.15 14.27 -14.95
CA ASN A 53 -1.18 14.74 -14.02
C ASN A 53 -0.96 16.19 -13.56
N ASN A 54 0.26 16.73 -13.72
CA ASN A 54 0.65 18.07 -13.29
C ASN A 54 1.12 18.92 -14.50
N ARG A 55 0.21 19.18 -15.44
CA ARG A 55 0.51 19.86 -16.72
C ARG A 55 1.12 21.24 -16.54
N HIS A 56 0.75 21.96 -15.49
CA HIS A 56 1.35 23.27 -15.17
C HIS A 56 2.84 23.12 -14.83
N ILE A 57 3.24 22.10 -14.02
CA ILE A 57 4.65 21.81 -13.74
C ILE A 57 5.39 21.36 -14.99
N ALA A 58 4.74 20.57 -15.86
CA ALA A 58 5.31 20.20 -17.15
C ALA A 58 5.58 21.42 -18.04
N SER A 59 4.67 22.39 -18.07
CA SER A 59 4.85 23.66 -18.78
C SER A 59 5.98 24.49 -18.20
N VAL A 60 6.05 24.64 -16.86
CA VAL A 60 7.17 25.31 -16.20
C VAL A 60 8.50 24.62 -16.52
N CYS A 61 8.55 23.28 -16.44
CA CYS A 61 9.74 22.51 -16.75
C CYS A 61 10.21 22.70 -18.21
N LYS A 62 9.30 22.88 -19.15
CA LYS A 62 9.62 23.14 -20.56
C LYS A 62 10.40 24.43 -20.73
N GLU A 63 9.98 25.48 -20.05
CA GLU A 63 10.59 26.84 -20.14
C GLU A 63 11.83 26.99 -19.25
N ASP A 64 11.91 26.25 -18.13
CA ASP A 64 12.99 26.35 -17.15
C ASP A 64 14.26 25.64 -17.64
N SER A 65 15.37 26.39 -17.83
CA SER A 65 16.67 25.83 -18.22
C SER A 65 17.25 24.86 -17.18
N HIS A 66 16.84 24.98 -15.91
CA HIS A 66 17.32 24.18 -14.78
C HIS A 66 16.47 22.94 -14.51
N CYS A 67 15.39 22.70 -15.28
CA CYS A 67 14.57 21.51 -15.09
C CYS A 67 15.35 20.23 -15.44
N PRO A 68 15.54 19.30 -14.49
CA PRO A 68 16.26 18.04 -14.73
C PRO A 68 15.42 17.01 -15.49
N TYR A 69 14.13 17.27 -15.68
CA TYR A 69 13.17 16.31 -16.21
C TYR A 69 12.76 16.56 -17.66
N LYS A 70 13.47 17.43 -18.40
CA LYS A 70 13.14 17.77 -19.80
C LYS A 70 13.00 16.57 -20.72
N LYS A 71 13.82 15.52 -20.53
CA LYS A 71 13.73 14.28 -21.28
C LYS A 71 12.41 13.53 -21.14
N HIS A 72 11.67 13.78 -20.05
CA HIS A 72 10.38 13.14 -19.79
C HIS A 72 9.20 13.89 -20.39
N LEU A 73 9.42 15.12 -20.91
CA LEU A 73 8.36 15.89 -21.57
C LEU A 73 7.88 15.26 -22.88
N GLU A 74 8.69 14.40 -23.50
CA GLU A 74 8.31 13.62 -24.69
C GLU A 74 7.28 12.52 -24.37
N HIS A 75 7.15 12.18 -23.09
CA HIS A 75 6.31 11.08 -22.59
C HIS A 75 5.08 11.54 -21.80
N LEU A 76 4.57 12.74 -22.12
CA LEU A 76 3.40 13.31 -21.42
C LEU A 76 2.09 12.60 -21.73
N ASN A 77 2.06 11.59 -22.58
CA ASN A 77 0.95 10.67 -22.81
C ASN A 77 0.93 9.50 -21.81
N TYR A 78 2.02 9.26 -21.07
CA TYR A 78 2.05 8.23 -20.05
C TYR A 78 1.15 8.59 -18.87
N CYS A 79 0.36 7.64 -18.40
CA CYS A 79 -0.66 7.80 -17.38
C CYS A 79 -0.65 6.60 -16.42
N TRP A 80 -1.06 6.83 -15.17
CA TRP A 80 -1.07 5.75 -14.16
C TRP A 80 -2.05 4.63 -14.54
N GLY A 81 -3.21 4.97 -15.10
CA GLY A 81 -4.29 4.06 -15.44
C GLY A 81 -5.64 4.46 -14.86
N TYR A 82 -5.67 5.26 -13.80
CA TYR A 82 -6.94 5.76 -13.23
C TYR A 82 -7.52 6.96 -13.96
N GLU A 83 -6.74 7.66 -14.76
CA GLU A 83 -7.18 8.82 -15.52
C GLU A 83 -8.17 8.39 -16.62
N LYS A 84 -9.25 9.18 -16.81
CA LYS A 84 -10.32 8.86 -17.78
C LYS A 84 -9.82 8.74 -19.22
N SER A 85 -8.82 9.54 -19.58
CA SER A 85 -8.22 9.58 -20.93
C SER A 85 -7.04 8.62 -21.11
N CYS A 86 -6.69 7.83 -20.08
CA CYS A 86 -5.54 6.94 -20.11
C CYS A 86 -5.78 5.76 -21.06
N LYS A 87 -4.96 5.67 -22.10
CA LYS A 87 -4.99 4.54 -23.03
C LYS A 87 -4.17 3.37 -22.50
N PRO A 88 -4.56 2.11 -22.78
CA PRO A 88 -3.88 0.91 -22.27
C PRO A 88 -2.38 0.90 -22.53
N GLU A 89 -1.95 1.29 -23.72
CA GLU A 89 -0.53 1.27 -24.14
C GLU A 89 0.37 2.27 -23.39
N PHE A 90 -0.22 3.24 -22.68
CA PHE A 90 0.52 4.27 -21.91
C PHE A 90 0.40 4.08 -20.39
N ARG A 91 -0.25 3.03 -19.93
CA ARG A 91 -0.44 2.75 -18.51
C ARG A 91 0.87 2.37 -17.81
N PHE A 92 0.98 2.73 -16.55
CA PHE A 92 2.07 2.26 -15.69
C PHE A 92 1.86 0.80 -15.31
N GLY A 93 2.58 -0.08 -15.97
CA GLY A 93 2.44 -1.51 -15.81
C GLY A 93 1.16 -2.04 -16.47
N TYR A 94 1.14 -3.32 -16.69
CA TYR A 94 0.00 -4.02 -17.28
C TYR A 94 -0.12 -5.41 -16.67
N PRO A 95 -1.32 -5.85 -16.26
CA PRO A 95 -1.53 -7.22 -15.86
C PRO A 95 -1.14 -8.18 -16.97
N VAL A 96 -0.63 -9.34 -16.59
CA VAL A 96 -0.32 -10.43 -17.52
C VAL A 96 -1.11 -11.64 -17.11
N CYS A 97 -1.92 -12.18 -18.03
CA CYS A 97 -2.68 -13.39 -17.85
C CYS A 97 -2.11 -14.51 -18.71
N SER A 98 -1.87 -15.69 -18.11
CA SER A 98 -1.34 -16.86 -18.80
C SER A 98 -2.43 -17.83 -19.27
N TYR A 99 -3.61 -17.77 -18.68
CA TYR A 99 -4.79 -18.56 -19.07
C TYR A 99 -6.08 -17.85 -18.63
N VAL A 100 -7.19 -18.26 -19.22
CA VAL A 100 -8.53 -17.75 -18.92
C VAL A 100 -9.10 -18.45 -17.69
N ASP A 101 -9.63 -17.68 -16.73
CA ASP A 101 -10.42 -18.20 -15.63
C ASP A 101 -11.88 -18.33 -16.06
N MET A 102 -12.27 -19.53 -16.51
CA MET A 102 -13.60 -19.79 -17.07
C MET A 102 -14.77 -19.50 -16.12
N GLY A 103 -14.50 -19.32 -14.82
CA GLY A 103 -15.52 -18.91 -13.84
C GLY A 103 -15.79 -17.40 -13.83
N TRP A 104 -14.93 -16.60 -14.46
CA TRP A 104 -14.95 -15.15 -14.38
C TRP A 104 -14.91 -14.45 -15.75
N THR A 105 -14.26 -15.04 -16.73
CA THR A 105 -13.97 -14.38 -18.03
C THR A 105 -13.92 -15.39 -19.15
N ASP A 106 -14.16 -14.94 -20.39
CA ASP A 106 -14.20 -15.78 -21.58
C ASP A 106 -12.94 -15.66 -22.45
N THR A 107 -12.18 -14.58 -22.30
CA THR A 107 -10.97 -14.30 -23.08
C THR A 107 -9.84 -13.79 -22.21
N LEU A 108 -8.59 -13.86 -22.68
CA LEU A 108 -7.44 -13.29 -21.99
C LEU A 108 -7.59 -11.79 -21.80
N GLU A 109 -8.06 -11.07 -22.81
CA GLU A 109 -8.29 -9.62 -22.73
C GLU A 109 -9.32 -9.27 -21.65
N SER A 110 -10.44 -10.01 -21.57
CA SER A 110 -11.45 -9.81 -20.52
C SER A 110 -10.90 -10.17 -19.13
N ALA A 111 -9.99 -11.17 -19.04
CA ALA A 111 -9.32 -11.53 -17.80
C ALA A 111 -8.37 -10.42 -17.33
N GLU A 112 -7.57 -9.86 -18.23
CA GLU A 112 -6.67 -8.75 -17.96
C GLU A 112 -7.43 -7.49 -17.51
N ASP A 113 -8.50 -7.12 -18.22
CA ASP A 113 -9.34 -5.97 -17.85
C ASP A 113 -10.03 -6.17 -16.49
N MET A 114 -10.57 -7.36 -16.23
CA MET A 114 -11.19 -7.69 -14.94
C MET A 114 -10.17 -7.62 -13.80
N PHE A 115 -9.01 -8.21 -13.98
CA PHE A 115 -7.94 -8.17 -12.98
C PHE A 115 -7.44 -6.75 -12.73
N TRP A 116 -7.28 -5.94 -13.79
CA TRP A 116 -6.92 -4.53 -13.69
C TRP A 116 -7.96 -3.73 -12.89
N ARG A 117 -9.25 -3.93 -13.14
CA ARG A 117 -10.33 -3.27 -12.39
C ARG A 117 -10.42 -3.71 -10.93
N GLN A 118 -10.06 -4.95 -10.63
CA GLN A 118 -10.17 -5.47 -9.27
C GLN A 118 -8.94 -5.17 -8.42
N ALA A 119 -7.77 -5.08 -9.01
CA ALA A 119 -6.50 -5.16 -8.27
C ALA A 119 -5.44 -4.14 -8.67
N ASP A 120 -5.66 -3.33 -9.69
CA ASP A 120 -4.71 -2.35 -10.20
C ASP A 120 -5.29 -0.94 -10.21
N PHE A 121 -4.74 -0.03 -10.98
CA PHE A 121 -5.22 1.35 -11.14
C PHE A 121 -6.68 1.46 -11.62
N GLY A 122 -7.22 0.43 -12.26
CA GLY A 122 -8.65 0.32 -12.53
C GLY A 122 -9.52 0.36 -11.28
N TYR A 123 -9.06 -0.26 -10.20
CA TYR A 123 -9.72 -0.15 -8.90
C TYR A 123 -9.76 1.30 -8.39
N ALA A 124 -8.64 2.03 -8.57
CA ALA A 124 -8.58 3.45 -8.24
C ALA A 124 -9.59 4.26 -9.06
N ARG A 125 -9.64 4.02 -10.35
CA ARG A 125 -10.56 4.69 -11.29
C ARG A 125 -12.01 4.49 -10.86
N GLU A 126 -12.42 3.25 -10.58
CA GLU A 126 -13.78 2.97 -10.12
C GLU A 126 -14.13 3.70 -8.83
N ARG A 127 -13.19 3.77 -7.86
CA ARG A 127 -13.43 4.51 -6.61
C ARG A 127 -13.56 6.01 -6.83
N LEU A 128 -12.79 6.57 -7.76
CA LEU A 128 -12.91 7.99 -8.15
C LEU A 128 -14.24 8.32 -8.82
N GLU A 129 -14.75 7.42 -9.65
CA GLU A 129 -16.04 7.58 -10.33
C GLU A 129 -17.24 7.51 -9.35
N GLU A 130 -17.04 6.87 -8.18
CA GLU A 130 -18.05 6.81 -7.13
C GLU A 130 -18.11 8.05 -6.23
N ILE A 131 -17.21 9.00 -6.39
CA ILE A 131 -17.14 10.20 -5.55
C ILE A 131 -18.37 11.08 -5.78
N ARG A 132 -19.01 11.46 -4.66
CA ARG A 132 -20.16 12.35 -4.62
C ARG A 132 -19.93 13.49 -3.65
N THR A 133 -20.49 14.66 -3.96
CA THR A 133 -20.51 15.78 -3.04
C THR A 133 -21.65 15.57 -2.03
N LEU A 134 -21.30 15.51 -0.76
CA LEU A 134 -22.24 15.39 0.34
C LEU A 134 -22.48 16.72 1.06
N CYS A 135 -21.49 17.62 1.01
CA CYS A 135 -21.57 18.96 1.57
C CYS A 135 -21.10 19.95 0.51
N GLN A 136 -22.03 20.69 -0.03
CA GLN A 136 -21.79 21.63 -1.13
C GLN A 136 -21.46 23.03 -0.59
N PRO A 137 -20.31 23.63 -0.94
CA PRO A 137 -20.04 25.03 -0.62
C PRO A 137 -20.97 25.96 -1.40
N GLU A 138 -21.50 26.97 -0.73
CA GLU A 138 -22.28 28.06 -1.37
C GLU A 138 -21.38 29.24 -1.74
N ARG A 139 -20.25 29.39 -1.02
CA ARG A 139 -19.20 30.40 -1.26
C ARG A 139 -17.85 29.72 -1.34
N THR A 140 -16.87 30.38 -1.92
CA THR A 140 -15.48 29.88 -2.04
C THR A 140 -14.80 29.64 -0.68
N SER A 141 -15.23 30.33 0.36
CA SER A 141 -14.74 30.19 1.74
C SER A 141 -15.39 29.05 2.51
N ASP A 142 -16.46 28.47 1.99
CA ASP A 142 -17.25 27.48 2.69
C ASP A 142 -16.57 26.10 2.68
N SER A 143 -17.02 25.27 3.59
CA SER A 143 -16.56 23.88 3.67
C SER A 143 -17.11 23.04 2.54
N SER A 144 -16.42 21.98 2.20
CA SER A 144 -16.92 20.93 1.32
C SER A 144 -16.68 19.55 1.90
N LEU A 145 -17.51 18.58 1.53
CA LEU A 145 -17.28 17.18 1.81
C LEU A 145 -17.64 16.36 0.57
N VAL A 146 -16.68 15.64 0.05
CA VAL A 146 -16.88 14.68 -1.04
C VAL A 146 -16.46 13.30 -0.57
N CYS A 147 -17.29 12.28 -0.84
CA CYS A 147 -16.99 10.91 -0.41
C CYS A 147 -17.27 9.90 -1.53
N SER A 148 -16.51 8.82 -1.53
CA SER A 148 -16.83 7.63 -2.29
C SER A 148 -17.97 6.86 -1.63
N ARG A 149 -18.49 5.87 -2.34
CA ARG A 149 -19.53 4.96 -1.86
C ARG A 149 -19.20 4.38 -0.48
N TYR A 150 -20.18 4.23 0.38
CA TYR A 150 -20.05 3.73 1.76
C TYR A 150 -19.12 4.56 2.65
N LEU A 151 -18.89 5.83 2.33
CA LEU A 151 -17.95 6.72 3.05
C LEU A 151 -16.53 6.11 3.20
N GLN A 152 -16.11 5.30 2.25
CA GLN A 152 -14.81 4.59 2.32
C GLN A 152 -13.62 5.52 2.18
N TYR A 153 -13.75 6.53 1.32
CA TYR A 153 -12.81 7.61 1.13
C TYR A 153 -13.57 8.92 1.19
N CYS A 154 -13.07 9.90 1.93
CA CYS A 154 -13.64 11.23 1.95
C CYS A 154 -12.55 12.29 1.87
N ARG A 155 -12.84 13.40 1.19
CA ARG A 155 -12.05 14.62 1.23
C ARG A 155 -12.95 15.76 1.71
N ALA A 156 -12.44 16.55 2.64
CA ALA A 156 -13.11 17.73 3.15
C ALA A 156 -12.22 18.96 3.02
N THR A 157 -12.82 20.12 2.74
CA THR A 157 -12.20 21.42 2.90
C THR A 157 -12.90 22.17 4.04
N GLY A 158 -12.15 22.93 4.82
CA GLY A 158 -12.71 23.63 5.98
C GLY A 158 -13.37 22.71 7.02
N LEU A 159 -12.74 21.53 7.27
CA LEU A 159 -13.23 20.57 8.23
C LEU A 159 -13.07 21.07 9.65
N TYR A 160 -14.16 21.09 10.41
CA TYR A 160 -14.20 21.39 11.84
C TYR A 160 -14.25 20.13 12.68
N LEU A 161 -13.40 20.05 13.72
CA LEU A 161 -13.44 19.03 14.76
C LEU A 161 -13.47 19.66 16.14
N ASP A 162 -14.45 19.28 16.98
CA ASP A 162 -14.50 19.61 18.40
C ASP A 162 -13.97 18.45 19.24
N LEU A 163 -12.75 18.57 19.73
CA LEU A 163 -12.08 17.54 20.51
C LEU A 163 -12.12 17.80 22.02
N ARG A 164 -13.00 18.72 22.49
CA ARG A 164 -13.07 19.09 23.91
C ARG A 164 -13.70 18.00 24.77
N ASN A 165 -14.66 17.25 24.21
CA ASN A 165 -15.44 16.26 24.95
C ASN A 165 -15.18 14.81 24.50
N VAL A 166 -14.10 14.58 23.81
CA VAL A 166 -13.77 13.25 23.31
C VAL A 166 -13.68 12.26 24.46
N LYS A 167 -14.63 11.31 24.50
CA LYS A 167 -14.65 10.27 25.52
C LYS A 167 -13.49 9.32 25.27
N ARG A 168 -12.52 9.31 26.18
CA ARG A 168 -11.43 8.34 26.22
C ARG A 168 -11.97 6.99 26.68
N ASN A 169 -12.64 6.27 25.79
CA ASN A 169 -13.06 4.93 26.07
C ASN A 169 -11.96 3.94 25.68
N HIS A 170 -11.58 3.09 26.60
CA HIS A 170 -10.62 2.01 26.42
C HIS A 170 -11.13 0.89 25.50
N ASP A 171 -12.41 0.90 25.12
CA ASP A 171 -12.98 -0.09 24.24
C ASP A 171 -12.63 0.19 22.78
N ARG A 172 -11.97 -0.77 22.18
CA ARG A 172 -11.40 -0.74 20.80
C ARG A 172 -12.40 -0.43 19.69
N PHE A 173 -13.72 -0.39 19.96
CA PHE A 173 -14.75 -0.57 18.95
C PHE A 173 -15.96 0.36 19.12
N LYS A 174 -15.80 1.58 19.64
CA LYS A 174 -16.94 2.50 19.74
C LYS A 174 -17.09 3.38 18.51
N GLU A 175 -18.24 3.26 17.90
CA GLU A 175 -18.70 3.94 16.69
C GLU A 175 -18.94 5.45 16.89
N ASP A 176 -19.00 5.90 18.13
CA ASP A 176 -19.44 7.23 18.54
C ASP A 176 -18.32 8.11 19.10
N PHE A 177 -17.12 8.00 18.53
CA PHE A 177 -15.97 8.80 18.96
C PHE A 177 -16.24 10.31 18.85
N LEU A 178 -16.80 10.75 17.73
CA LEU A 178 -17.28 12.11 17.51
C LEU A 178 -18.79 12.10 17.42
N GLN A 179 -19.43 12.86 18.31
CA GLN A 179 -20.87 13.03 18.35
C GLN A 179 -21.35 14.02 17.29
N SER A 180 -22.66 14.08 17.09
CA SER A 180 -23.30 15.08 16.25
C SER A 180 -22.94 16.48 16.72
N GLY A 181 -22.38 17.30 15.82
CA GLY A 181 -21.90 18.66 16.13
C GLY A 181 -20.42 18.74 16.55
N GLU A 182 -19.76 17.61 16.80
CA GLU A 182 -18.30 17.56 17.05
C GLU A 182 -17.49 17.43 15.76
N ILE A 183 -18.12 17.10 14.64
CA ILE A 183 -17.53 17.07 13.31
C ILE A 183 -18.46 17.76 12.32
N GLY A 184 -17.92 18.65 11.48
CA GLY A 184 -18.73 19.35 10.50
C GLY A 184 -17.98 20.41 9.71
N GLY A 185 -18.77 21.30 9.11
CA GLY A 185 -18.29 22.44 8.34
C GLY A 185 -19.44 23.33 7.88
N HIS A 186 -19.12 24.53 7.38
CA HIS A 186 -20.11 25.48 6.88
C HIS A 186 -20.43 25.18 5.41
N CYS A 187 -21.56 24.52 5.15
CA CYS A 187 -21.96 24.11 3.80
C CYS A 187 -23.41 23.64 3.75
N LYS A 188 -23.95 23.52 2.55
CA LYS A 188 -25.24 22.87 2.31
C LYS A 188 -25.09 21.36 2.32
N LEU A 189 -25.47 20.71 3.44
CA LEU A 189 -25.33 19.28 3.62
C LEU A 189 -26.52 18.50 3.01
N ASP A 190 -26.25 17.51 2.18
CA ASP A 190 -27.20 16.48 1.81
C ASP A 190 -27.25 15.40 2.90
N SER A 191 -28.09 15.67 3.93
CA SER A 191 -28.24 14.77 5.07
C SER A 191 -28.82 13.40 4.69
N HIS A 192 -29.66 13.34 3.64
CA HIS A 192 -30.24 12.09 3.16
C HIS A 192 -29.17 11.22 2.50
N ALA A 193 -28.35 11.78 1.63
CA ALA A 193 -27.24 11.06 0.99
C ALA A 193 -26.22 10.60 2.03
N LEU A 194 -25.85 11.46 2.98
CA LEU A 194 -24.92 11.11 4.06
C LEU A 194 -25.44 9.94 4.91
N MET A 195 -26.67 9.98 5.33
CA MET A 195 -27.29 8.88 6.10
C MET A 195 -27.40 7.61 5.27
N SER A 196 -27.83 7.71 4.01
CA SER A 196 -27.94 6.56 3.10
C SER A 196 -26.60 5.87 2.90
N GLU A 197 -25.52 6.61 2.65
CA GLU A 197 -24.19 6.04 2.49
C GLU A 197 -23.63 5.48 3.80
N GLY A 198 -23.92 6.11 4.94
CA GLY A 198 -23.52 5.61 6.27
C GLY A 198 -24.28 4.38 6.74
N GLN A 199 -25.53 4.20 6.34
CA GLN A 199 -26.34 3.00 6.66
C GLN A 199 -25.99 1.82 5.75
N ARG A 200 -25.47 2.06 4.57
CA ARG A 200 -24.97 1.01 3.68
C ARG A 200 -23.73 0.43 4.31
N LYS A 201 -23.86 -0.74 4.89
CA LYS A 201 -22.74 -1.46 5.47
C LYS A 201 -21.70 -1.73 4.40
N SER A 202 -20.49 -1.18 4.56
CA SER A 202 -19.38 -1.58 3.75
C SER A 202 -19.25 -3.11 3.81
N PRO A 203 -19.16 -3.81 2.69
CA PRO A 203 -19.00 -5.25 2.70
C PRO A 203 -17.59 -5.61 3.19
N LEU A 204 -17.32 -5.44 4.47
CA LEU A 204 -16.15 -5.94 5.16
C LEU A 204 -16.27 -7.46 5.25
N GLN A 205 -15.36 -8.19 4.62
CA GLN A 205 -15.17 -9.60 4.90
C GLN A 205 -13.94 -9.75 5.77
N SER A 206 -14.14 -9.90 7.03
CA SER A 206 -13.11 -10.43 7.94
C SER A 206 -13.80 -10.70 9.29
N TRP A 207 -13.08 -11.34 10.17
CA TRP A 207 -13.38 -11.42 11.60
C TRP A 207 -13.59 -10.03 12.27
N PHE A 208 -13.41 -8.94 11.52
CA PHE A 208 -13.81 -7.58 11.85
C PHE A 208 -15.19 -7.19 11.26
N ALA A 209 -16.04 -8.14 10.92
CA ALA A 209 -17.42 -7.87 10.47
C ALA A 209 -18.26 -7.07 11.49
N GLU A 210 -17.83 -7.07 12.74
CA GLU A 210 -18.41 -6.26 13.83
C GLU A 210 -18.18 -4.75 13.65
N LEU A 211 -17.31 -4.36 12.72
CA LEU A 211 -16.94 -2.98 12.43
C LEU A 211 -17.87 -2.30 11.41
N GLN A 212 -19.05 -2.81 11.22
CA GLN A 212 -20.01 -2.30 10.24
C GLN A 212 -20.53 -0.89 10.55
N GLY A 213 -20.34 -0.39 11.76
CA GLY A 213 -20.73 0.96 12.19
C GLY A 213 -19.78 2.08 11.84
N TYR A 214 -18.56 1.78 11.37
CA TYR A 214 -17.51 2.78 11.14
C TYR A 214 -17.68 3.63 9.88
N THR A 215 -18.67 3.36 9.08
CA THR A 215 -19.02 4.18 7.94
C THR A 215 -19.92 5.36 8.33
N GLN A 216 -20.40 5.42 9.56
CA GLN A 216 -21.16 6.58 10.02
C GLN A 216 -20.23 7.77 10.28
N LEU A 217 -20.45 8.82 9.53
CA LEU A 217 -19.82 10.11 9.73
C LEU A 217 -20.87 11.05 10.34
N ASN A 218 -20.71 11.42 11.61
CA ASN A 218 -21.60 12.35 12.32
C ASN A 218 -21.40 13.81 11.88
N PHE A 219 -21.09 14.01 10.60
CA PHE A 219 -20.90 15.32 10.02
C PHE A 219 -22.19 16.16 10.05
N ARG A 220 -22.09 17.42 10.48
CA ARG A 220 -23.21 18.37 10.54
C ARG A 220 -22.80 19.75 10.02
N PRO A 221 -23.75 20.54 9.49
CA PRO A 221 -23.50 21.95 9.23
C PRO A 221 -23.17 22.70 10.52
N ILE A 222 -22.16 23.58 10.46
CA ILE A 222 -21.72 24.40 11.57
C ILE A 222 -21.60 25.83 11.07
N GLU A 223 -22.49 26.72 11.53
CA GLU A 223 -22.59 28.08 11.01
C GLU A 223 -21.45 29.01 11.47
N ASP A 224 -21.01 28.87 12.73
CA ASP A 224 -19.96 29.70 13.35
C ASP A 224 -18.83 28.83 13.93
N ALA A 225 -18.06 28.21 13.06
CA ALA A 225 -16.91 27.41 13.46
C ALA A 225 -15.76 28.30 13.96
N LYS A 226 -15.80 28.69 15.24
CA LYS A 226 -14.63 29.33 15.90
C LYS A 226 -13.66 28.24 16.32
N CYS A 227 -12.50 28.21 15.70
CA CYS A 227 -11.45 27.24 15.99
C CYS A 227 -10.37 27.85 16.87
N ASP A 228 -9.91 27.06 17.84
CA ASP A 228 -8.75 27.41 18.68
C ASP A 228 -7.45 27.25 17.89
N LEU A 229 -7.48 26.37 16.86
CA LEU A 229 -6.34 26.07 15.99
C LEU A 229 -6.81 25.87 14.55
N VAL A 230 -6.09 26.43 13.59
CA VAL A 230 -6.26 26.17 12.15
C VAL A 230 -5.05 25.43 11.62
N VAL A 231 -5.29 24.27 11.03
CA VAL A 231 -4.26 23.47 10.35
C VAL A 231 -4.30 23.81 8.86
N GLU A 232 -3.27 24.52 8.42
CA GLU A 232 -3.16 25.06 7.05
C GLU A 232 -2.78 24.00 6.02
N LYS A 233 -1.98 23.00 6.45
CA LYS A 233 -1.45 21.97 5.56
C LYS A 233 -2.46 20.88 5.32
N PRO A 234 -2.48 20.27 4.10
CA PRO A 234 -3.29 19.08 3.82
C PRO A 234 -3.03 17.99 4.85
N THR A 235 -4.08 17.50 5.48
CA THR A 235 -4.02 16.55 6.59
C THR A 235 -4.64 15.22 6.19
N TYR A 236 -3.87 14.14 6.29
CA TYR A 236 -4.32 12.79 6.04
C TYR A 236 -4.69 12.10 7.34
N PHE A 237 -5.96 11.77 7.49
CA PHE A 237 -6.43 10.94 8.57
C PHE A 237 -6.24 9.48 8.20
N MET A 238 -5.37 8.79 8.94
CA MET A 238 -5.08 7.40 8.68
C MET A 238 -6.12 6.50 9.30
N LYS A 239 -6.77 5.71 8.46
CA LYS A 239 -7.69 4.65 8.88
C LYS A 239 -6.87 3.36 9.04
N LEU A 240 -6.38 3.10 10.24
CA LEU A 240 -5.77 1.83 10.57
C LEU A 240 -6.83 0.95 11.24
N ASP A 241 -7.18 -0.15 10.57
CA ASP A 241 -8.12 -1.15 11.07
C ASP A 241 -9.27 -0.53 11.87
N VAL A 242 -10.21 0.15 11.15
CA VAL A 242 -11.44 0.67 11.72
C VAL A 242 -11.36 2.06 12.37
N PHE A 243 -10.21 2.57 12.67
CA PHE A 243 -10.05 3.76 13.48
C PHE A 243 -9.53 4.95 12.70
N VAL A 244 -10.43 5.71 12.11
CA VAL A 244 -10.11 6.98 11.45
C VAL A 244 -9.45 7.97 12.40
N LEU A 245 -9.78 7.89 13.68
CA LEU A 245 -9.36 8.85 14.69
C LEU A 245 -8.70 8.19 15.92
N PHE A 246 -8.72 6.87 16.06
CA PHE A 246 -8.33 6.18 17.27
C PHE A 246 -6.88 5.76 17.36
N TYR A 247 -6.19 5.55 16.26
CA TYR A 247 -4.78 5.19 16.33
C TYR A 247 -3.95 6.24 17.06
N VAL A 248 -4.44 7.44 17.05
CA VAL A 248 -3.83 8.59 17.71
C VAL A 248 -4.03 8.59 19.23
N TYR A 249 -5.02 7.86 19.73
CA TYR A 249 -5.29 7.70 21.16
C TYR A 249 -4.86 6.37 21.74
N GLY A 250 -4.61 5.36 20.90
CA GLY A 250 -4.23 4.03 21.34
C GLY A 250 -2.73 3.90 21.59
N SER A 251 -2.33 3.58 22.80
CA SER A 251 -0.96 3.24 23.21
C SER A 251 -0.51 1.85 22.74
N TYR A 252 -0.98 1.37 21.59
CA TYR A 252 -0.51 0.11 21.02
C TYR A 252 0.74 0.35 20.20
N GLY A 253 1.87 -0.21 20.63
CA GLY A 253 3.24 -0.07 20.14
C GLY A 253 3.53 -0.39 18.65
N TYR A 254 2.55 -0.24 17.78
CA TYR A 254 2.76 -0.29 16.32
C TYR A 254 3.30 1.03 15.75
N GLY A 255 3.24 2.12 16.52
CA GLY A 255 3.74 3.43 16.09
C GLY A 255 5.22 3.44 15.81
N ASP A 256 6.01 2.85 16.71
CA ASP A 256 7.47 2.85 16.63
C ASP A 256 7.98 1.99 15.46
N LEU A 257 7.36 0.83 15.23
CA LEU A 257 7.74 -0.06 14.12
C LEU A 257 7.54 0.59 12.75
N PHE A 258 6.47 1.38 12.60
CA PHE A 258 6.10 1.98 11.32
C PHE A 258 6.44 3.46 11.21
N SER A 259 7.10 4.06 12.22
CA SER A 259 7.48 5.47 12.19
C SER A 259 8.31 5.82 10.95
N ASP A 260 9.27 4.97 10.60
CA ASP A 260 10.08 5.14 9.40
C ASP A 260 9.28 4.99 8.10
N THR A 261 8.22 4.18 8.11
CA THR A 261 7.36 4.01 6.95
C THR A 261 6.67 5.30 6.55
N TRP A 262 6.28 6.13 7.53
CA TRP A 262 5.62 7.40 7.25
C TRP A 262 6.52 8.36 6.50
N LYS A 263 7.84 8.27 6.68
CA LYS A 263 8.83 9.05 5.92
C LYS A 263 8.78 8.80 4.40
N ALA A 264 8.23 7.65 3.99
CA ALA A 264 7.98 7.39 2.57
C ALA A 264 6.83 8.25 2.00
N PHE A 265 5.92 8.74 2.85
CA PHE A 265 4.69 9.40 2.42
C PHE A 265 4.57 10.85 2.86
N THR A 266 5.38 11.29 3.81
CA THR A 266 5.36 12.66 4.29
C THR A 266 6.73 13.07 4.82
N ASP A 267 7.08 14.34 4.64
CA ASP A 267 8.26 14.97 5.23
C ASP A 267 7.94 15.61 6.59
N TYR A 268 6.68 15.54 7.00
CA TYR A 268 6.22 16.07 8.28
C TYR A 268 6.11 14.97 9.32
N ASP A 269 6.28 15.37 10.58
CA ASP A 269 6.06 14.45 11.69
C ASP A 269 4.60 13.99 11.75
N VAL A 270 4.41 12.73 12.14
CA VAL A 270 3.09 12.19 12.42
C VAL A 270 2.54 12.86 13.68
N ILE A 271 1.44 13.58 13.52
CA ILE A 271 0.80 14.28 14.64
C ILE A 271 -0.26 13.36 15.25
N HIS A 272 -0.14 13.13 16.55
CA HIS A 272 -1.16 12.43 17.28
C HIS A 272 -2.38 13.33 17.53
N LEU A 273 -3.59 12.86 17.20
CA LEU A 273 -4.82 13.62 17.41
C LEU A 273 -4.99 14.07 18.87
N LYS A 274 -4.45 13.28 19.80
CA LYS A 274 -4.33 13.59 21.24
C LYS A 274 -3.67 14.96 21.49
N ASN A 275 -2.78 15.43 20.61
CA ASN A 275 -2.15 16.76 20.75
C ASN A 275 -3.15 17.90 20.56
N TYR A 276 -4.33 17.59 20.07
CA TYR A 276 -5.44 18.51 19.88
C TYR A 276 -6.56 18.36 20.95
N ASP A 277 -6.33 17.53 21.98
CA ASP A 277 -7.28 17.38 23.08
C ASP A 277 -7.71 18.73 23.65
N SER A 278 -8.99 18.83 24.00
CA SER A 278 -9.61 20.01 24.59
C SER A 278 -9.66 21.22 23.67
N LYS A 279 -9.47 21.05 22.35
CA LYS A 279 -9.47 22.12 21.36
C LYS A 279 -10.55 21.90 20.29
N LYS A 280 -10.97 23.01 19.71
CA LYS A 280 -11.67 23.06 18.44
C LYS A 280 -10.64 23.29 17.33
N VAL A 281 -10.57 22.39 16.37
CA VAL A 281 -9.57 22.42 15.30
C VAL A 281 -10.23 22.49 13.94
N CYS A 282 -9.79 23.47 13.14
CA CYS A 282 -10.17 23.56 11.73
C CYS A 282 -9.03 23.06 10.84
N PHE A 283 -9.34 22.18 9.90
CA PHE A 283 -8.40 21.73 8.89
C PHE A 283 -8.78 22.33 7.54
N LYS A 284 -7.87 23.06 6.90
CA LYS A 284 -8.13 23.61 5.56
C LYS A 284 -8.42 22.51 4.56
N GLU A 285 -7.62 21.44 4.59
CA GLU A 285 -7.83 20.24 3.79
C GLU A 285 -7.66 18.99 4.65
N ALA A 286 -8.60 18.09 4.52
CA ALA A 286 -8.60 16.82 5.24
C ALA A 286 -8.95 15.65 4.31
N VAL A 287 -8.18 14.59 4.36
CA VAL A 287 -8.42 13.37 3.60
C VAL A 287 -8.57 12.19 4.55
N PHE A 288 -9.67 11.47 4.40
CA PHE A 288 -9.95 10.22 5.08
C PHE A 288 -9.72 9.07 4.08
N SER A 289 -8.63 8.33 4.27
CA SER A 289 -8.22 7.29 3.33
C SER A 289 -9.14 6.07 3.32
N LEU A 290 -9.02 5.24 2.29
CA LEU A 290 -9.69 3.95 2.20
C LEU A 290 -9.34 3.05 3.39
N LEU A 291 -10.27 2.18 3.77
CA LEU A 291 -10.03 1.15 4.77
C LEU A 291 -8.99 0.13 4.27
N PRO A 292 -8.11 -0.39 5.13
CA PRO A 292 -7.07 -1.32 4.73
C PRO A 292 -7.60 -2.70 4.31
N ARG A 293 -8.76 -3.10 4.81
CA ARG A 293 -9.40 -4.38 4.49
C ARG A 293 -10.86 -4.14 4.15
N MET A 294 -11.21 -4.47 2.93
CA MET A 294 -12.58 -4.38 2.44
C MET A 294 -12.87 -5.60 1.57
N ARG A 295 -14.12 -6.05 1.58
CA ARG A 295 -14.59 -6.95 0.54
C ARG A 295 -14.43 -6.24 -0.81
N TYR A 296 -13.82 -6.90 -1.78
CA TYR A 296 -13.42 -6.29 -3.05
C TYR A 296 -12.44 -5.12 -2.88
N GLY A 297 -11.60 -5.17 -1.83
CA GLY A 297 -10.48 -4.26 -1.65
C GLY A 297 -9.26 -4.69 -2.48
N LEU A 298 -8.17 -3.93 -2.37
CA LEU A 298 -6.93 -4.19 -3.13
C LEU A 298 -6.19 -5.44 -2.72
N PHE A 299 -6.37 -5.92 -1.50
CA PHE A 299 -5.69 -7.11 -0.99
C PHE A 299 -6.53 -7.74 0.10
N TYR A 300 -6.42 -9.06 0.22
CA TYR A 300 -7.17 -9.91 1.14
C TYR A 300 -8.67 -9.94 0.84
N ASN A 301 -9.21 -11.11 0.56
CA ASN A 301 -10.58 -11.32 0.10
C ASN A 301 -10.98 -10.61 -1.21
N THR A 302 -10.00 -10.07 -1.96
CA THR A 302 -10.26 -9.60 -3.32
C THR A 302 -10.38 -10.83 -4.22
N PRO A 303 -11.45 -10.95 -5.00
CA PRO A 303 -11.57 -12.01 -5.97
C PRO A 303 -10.60 -11.74 -7.12
N LEU A 304 -9.42 -12.34 -7.07
CA LEU A 304 -8.43 -12.23 -8.14
C LEU A 304 -8.68 -13.30 -9.19
N ILE A 305 -8.57 -12.88 -10.45
CA ILE A 305 -8.70 -13.78 -11.58
C ILE A 305 -7.49 -14.73 -11.60
N SER A 306 -7.75 -16.03 -11.60
CA SER A 306 -6.71 -17.04 -11.70
C SER A 306 -5.92 -16.85 -13.00
N GLY A 307 -4.63 -17.10 -12.97
CA GLY A 307 -3.76 -16.95 -14.13
C GLY A 307 -3.29 -15.52 -14.41
N CYS A 308 -3.79 -14.52 -13.73
CA CYS A 308 -3.35 -13.11 -13.88
C CYS A 308 -2.43 -12.68 -12.75
N GLN A 309 -1.45 -11.83 -13.08
CA GLN A 309 -0.47 -11.30 -12.13
C GLN A 309 0.09 -9.95 -12.58
N ASN A 310 0.89 -9.30 -11.72
CA ASN A 310 1.70 -8.13 -12.04
C ASN A 310 0.89 -6.84 -12.22
N THR A 311 0.58 -6.20 -11.11
CA THR A 311 -0.13 -4.92 -11.13
C THR A 311 0.82 -3.73 -11.12
N GLY A 312 0.51 -2.69 -11.87
CA GLY A 312 1.24 -1.43 -11.86
C GLY A 312 1.15 -0.72 -10.51
N LEU A 313 -0.01 -0.77 -9.86
CA LEU A 313 -0.24 -0.12 -8.57
C LEU A 313 0.70 -0.66 -7.46
N PHE A 314 0.82 -1.97 -7.32
CA PHE A 314 1.70 -2.58 -6.32
C PHE A 314 3.19 -2.35 -6.63
N ARG A 315 3.54 -2.34 -7.90
CA ARG A 315 4.89 -2.02 -8.35
C ARG A 315 5.23 -0.55 -8.09
N ALA A 316 4.33 0.39 -8.43
CA ALA A 316 4.52 1.82 -8.16
C ALA A 316 4.69 2.08 -6.65
N PHE A 317 3.85 1.46 -5.82
CA PHE A 317 3.96 1.54 -4.37
C PHE A 317 5.34 1.07 -3.88
N SER A 318 5.79 -0.11 -4.29
CA SER A 318 7.09 -0.66 -3.90
C SER A 318 8.23 0.28 -4.28
N GLN A 319 8.26 0.74 -5.54
CA GLN A 319 9.28 1.64 -6.05
C GLN A 319 9.29 2.97 -5.31
N HIS A 320 8.11 3.54 -5.02
CA HIS A 320 8.00 4.79 -4.27
C HIS A 320 8.57 4.66 -2.85
N VAL A 321 8.15 3.63 -2.10
CA VAL A 321 8.62 3.41 -0.73
C VAL A 321 10.14 3.20 -0.68
N LEU A 322 10.68 2.34 -1.55
CA LEU A 322 12.12 2.08 -1.61
C LEU A 322 12.91 3.35 -1.93
N HIS A 323 12.45 4.14 -2.91
CA HIS A 323 13.08 5.41 -3.29
C HIS A 323 13.06 6.43 -2.14
N ARG A 324 11.89 6.65 -1.54
CA ARG A 324 11.70 7.63 -0.46
C ARG A 324 12.51 7.29 0.79
N LEU A 325 12.70 6.00 1.07
CA LEU A 325 13.49 5.52 2.20
C LEU A 325 14.97 5.29 1.87
N ASN A 326 15.41 5.66 0.67
CA ASN A 326 16.80 5.49 0.19
C ASN A 326 17.27 4.03 0.30
N ILE A 327 16.41 3.09 -0.08
CA ILE A 327 16.76 1.66 -0.14
C ILE A 327 17.24 1.35 -1.56
N THR A 328 18.51 0.99 -1.67
CA THR A 328 19.16 0.72 -2.97
C THR A 328 19.28 -0.77 -3.23
N GLN A 329 19.20 -1.14 -4.50
CA GLN A 329 19.55 -2.48 -4.98
C GLN A 329 21.05 -2.52 -5.25
N GLU A 330 21.78 -3.37 -4.49
CA GLU A 330 23.23 -3.54 -4.63
C GLU A 330 23.60 -4.51 -5.74
N GLY A 331 22.64 -5.29 -6.20
CA GLY A 331 22.89 -6.44 -7.09
C GLY A 331 23.51 -7.64 -6.37
N PRO A 332 23.45 -8.83 -6.97
CA PRO A 332 24.14 -9.99 -6.46
C PRO A 332 25.66 -9.85 -6.69
N LYS A 333 26.46 -10.29 -5.72
CA LYS A 333 27.91 -10.32 -5.83
C LYS A 333 28.34 -11.59 -6.56
N ASP A 334 29.29 -11.47 -7.48
CA ASP A 334 29.85 -12.59 -8.23
C ASP A 334 28.83 -13.50 -8.93
N GLY A 335 27.64 -12.94 -9.29
CA GLY A 335 26.55 -13.69 -9.91
C GLY A 335 25.88 -14.71 -9.01
N LYS A 336 26.13 -14.71 -7.69
CA LYS A 336 25.50 -15.61 -6.73
C LYS A 336 24.05 -15.22 -6.46
N VAL A 337 23.20 -16.22 -6.32
CA VAL A 337 21.79 -16.04 -5.91
C VAL A 337 21.74 -15.87 -4.39
N ARG A 338 21.19 -14.73 -3.95
CA ARG A 338 21.06 -14.37 -2.53
C ARG A 338 19.82 -15.01 -1.95
N VAL A 339 20.02 -16.01 -1.08
CA VAL A 339 18.94 -16.77 -0.43
C VAL A 339 18.80 -16.30 1.01
N THR A 340 17.64 -15.75 1.37
CA THR A 340 17.35 -15.32 2.74
C THR A 340 16.27 -16.20 3.35
N ILE A 341 16.58 -16.85 4.47
CA ILE A 341 15.63 -17.56 5.31
C ILE A 341 15.16 -16.60 6.41
N LEU A 342 13.86 -16.35 6.44
CA LEU A 342 13.20 -15.63 7.51
C LEU A 342 12.98 -16.56 8.70
N ALA A 343 13.86 -16.49 9.67
CA ALA A 343 13.74 -17.20 10.95
C ALA A 343 12.57 -16.62 11.77
N ARG A 344 12.15 -17.37 12.76
CA ARG A 344 11.02 -16.99 13.58
C ARG A 344 11.29 -17.33 15.05
N SER A 345 11.30 -16.30 15.90
CA SER A 345 11.48 -16.44 17.34
C SER A 345 10.17 -16.47 18.14
N THR A 346 9.01 -16.27 17.47
CA THR A 346 7.71 -16.38 18.12
C THR A 346 7.39 -17.83 18.48
N GLU A 347 6.45 -18.07 19.36
CA GLU A 347 6.11 -19.36 19.92
C GLU A 347 5.78 -20.41 18.85
N TYR A 348 5.01 -20.03 17.82
CA TYR A 348 4.52 -20.92 16.78
C TYR A 348 5.12 -20.65 15.40
N ARG A 349 5.03 -21.65 14.52
CA ARG A 349 5.49 -21.62 13.13
C ARG A 349 7.00 -21.44 13.01
N LYS A 350 7.77 -22.01 13.96
CA LYS A 350 9.22 -22.16 13.85
C LYS A 350 9.57 -23.25 12.87
N ILE A 351 10.72 -23.11 12.24
CA ILE A 351 11.35 -24.15 11.44
C ILE A 351 12.24 -24.98 12.39
N LEU A 352 11.80 -26.17 12.80
CA LEU A 352 12.49 -26.96 13.83
C LEU A 352 13.85 -27.48 13.36
N ASN A 353 13.93 -27.89 12.09
CA ASN A 353 15.18 -28.37 11.48
C ASN A 353 15.88 -27.28 10.61
N GLN A 354 15.76 -25.99 11.01
CA GLN A 354 16.32 -24.87 10.26
C GLN A 354 17.80 -25.04 9.92
N ASN A 355 18.60 -25.58 10.84
CA ASN A 355 20.03 -25.76 10.61
C ASN A 355 20.32 -26.79 9.50
N GLU A 356 19.53 -27.81 9.39
CA GLU A 356 19.65 -28.83 8.31
C GLU A 356 19.37 -28.19 6.95
N LEU A 357 18.28 -27.39 6.85
CA LEU A 357 17.91 -26.70 5.62
C LEU A 357 19.01 -25.68 5.22
N VAL A 358 19.54 -24.93 6.17
CA VAL A 358 20.63 -23.98 5.94
C VAL A 358 21.90 -24.66 5.48
N ASN A 359 22.27 -25.80 6.10
CA ASN A 359 23.44 -26.54 5.72
C ASN A 359 23.29 -27.08 4.30
N ALA A 360 22.11 -27.60 3.93
CA ALA A 360 21.83 -28.04 2.57
C ALA A 360 21.96 -26.88 1.55
N LEU A 361 21.44 -25.71 1.85
CA LEU A 361 21.62 -24.53 0.96
C LEU A 361 23.09 -24.15 0.76
N LYS A 362 23.89 -24.22 1.81
CA LYS A 362 25.32 -23.87 1.77
C LYS A 362 26.16 -24.87 0.95
N THR A 363 25.64 -26.06 0.63
CA THR A 363 26.32 -26.98 -0.29
C THR A 363 26.31 -26.49 -1.74
N VAL A 364 25.40 -25.56 -2.08
CA VAL A 364 25.30 -24.98 -3.42
C VAL A 364 26.24 -23.77 -3.51
N SER A 365 27.34 -23.89 -4.21
CA SER A 365 28.39 -22.86 -4.28
C SER A 365 27.93 -21.53 -4.88
N THR A 366 26.88 -21.54 -5.68
CA THR A 366 26.27 -20.37 -6.31
C THR A 366 25.25 -19.65 -5.40
N PHE A 367 25.03 -20.14 -4.21
CA PHE A 367 24.14 -19.48 -3.23
C PHE A 367 24.93 -18.65 -2.22
N GLU A 368 24.43 -17.45 -1.94
CA GLU A 368 24.79 -16.64 -0.77
C GLU A 368 23.65 -16.75 0.24
N VAL A 369 23.85 -17.51 1.32
CA VAL A 369 22.79 -17.86 2.29
C VAL A 369 22.83 -16.95 3.50
N ARG A 370 21.70 -16.34 3.83
CA ARG A 370 21.50 -15.50 5.01
C ARG A 370 20.29 -16.00 5.82
N ILE A 371 20.40 -15.90 7.15
CA ILE A 371 19.31 -16.15 8.09
C ILE A 371 19.02 -14.84 8.81
N VAL A 372 17.77 -14.42 8.88
CA VAL A 372 17.36 -13.20 9.58
C VAL A 372 16.06 -13.42 10.35
N ASP A 373 15.93 -12.78 11.50
CA ASP A 373 14.66 -12.69 12.22
C ASP A 373 14.23 -11.20 12.24
N TYR A 374 13.07 -10.90 11.70
CA TYR A 374 12.57 -9.53 11.61
C TYR A 374 11.92 -9.07 12.91
N LYS A 375 12.72 -9.14 13.99
CA LYS A 375 12.36 -8.55 15.29
C LYS A 375 12.66 -7.06 15.26
N TYR A 376 11.65 -6.21 15.30
CA TYR A 376 11.81 -4.75 15.17
C TYR A 376 12.70 -4.13 16.25
N ARG A 377 12.82 -4.75 17.44
CA ARG A 377 13.72 -4.28 18.53
C ARG A 377 15.19 -4.59 18.28
N GLU A 378 15.49 -5.60 17.46
CA GLU A 378 16.84 -6.05 17.15
C GLU A 378 17.28 -5.57 15.77
N LEU A 379 16.33 -5.49 14.81
CA LEU A 379 16.57 -5.09 13.44
C LEU A 379 15.53 -4.05 13.02
N GLY A 380 15.97 -2.81 12.79
CA GLY A 380 15.10 -1.70 12.39
C GLY A 380 14.41 -1.95 11.06
N PHE A 381 13.27 -1.29 10.83
CA PHE A 381 12.47 -1.50 9.62
C PHE A 381 13.24 -1.19 8.33
N LEU A 382 14.06 -0.15 8.32
CA LEU A 382 14.90 0.19 7.14
C LEU A 382 15.91 -0.90 6.81
N ASP A 383 16.50 -1.55 7.82
CA ASP A 383 17.42 -2.64 7.60
C ASP A 383 16.71 -3.91 7.13
N GLN A 384 15.49 -4.17 7.64
CA GLN A 384 14.63 -5.23 7.11
C GLN A 384 14.36 -5.01 5.62
N LEU A 385 14.05 -3.77 5.20
CA LEU A 385 13.83 -3.43 3.79
C LEU A 385 15.10 -3.60 2.95
N ARG A 386 16.29 -3.16 3.45
CA ARG A 386 17.56 -3.34 2.74
C ARG A 386 17.86 -4.81 2.51
N ILE A 387 17.68 -5.64 3.53
CA ILE A 387 17.88 -7.09 3.42
C ILE A 387 16.90 -7.67 2.39
N THR A 388 15.62 -7.34 2.50
CA THR A 388 14.59 -7.86 1.59
C THR A 388 14.84 -7.43 0.15
N HIS A 389 15.13 -6.14 -0.09
CA HIS A 389 15.37 -5.62 -1.44
C HIS A 389 16.63 -6.22 -2.08
N ASN A 390 17.57 -6.71 -1.26
CA ASN A 390 18.79 -7.38 -1.68
C ASN A 390 18.71 -8.92 -1.46
N THR A 391 17.53 -9.48 -1.67
CA THR A 391 17.26 -10.93 -1.62
C THR A 391 16.66 -11.40 -2.95
N ASP A 392 17.14 -12.50 -3.48
CA ASP A 392 16.67 -13.08 -4.73
C ASP A 392 15.69 -14.24 -4.50
N ILE A 393 15.91 -15.03 -3.42
CA ILE A 393 14.97 -16.05 -2.95
C ILE A 393 14.67 -15.79 -1.48
N PHE A 394 13.42 -15.44 -1.19
CA PHE A 394 12.95 -15.13 0.16
C PHE A 394 12.11 -16.26 0.70
N ILE A 395 12.62 -16.96 1.72
CA ILE A 395 12.05 -18.18 2.28
C ILE A 395 11.50 -17.90 3.68
N GLY A 396 10.27 -18.32 3.96
CA GLY A 396 9.71 -18.18 5.31
C GLY A 396 8.44 -18.98 5.54
N MET A 397 8.06 -19.07 6.81
CA MET A 397 6.77 -19.63 7.23
C MET A 397 5.66 -18.62 7.03
N HIS A 398 4.42 -19.08 6.85
CA HIS A 398 3.24 -18.23 6.85
C HIS A 398 3.25 -17.23 8.01
N GLY A 399 3.06 -15.96 7.72
CA GLY A 399 3.01 -14.90 8.73
C GLY A 399 3.43 -13.53 8.23
N ALA A 400 3.18 -12.49 9.04
CA ALA A 400 3.32 -11.08 8.66
C ALA A 400 4.69 -10.69 8.08
N GLY A 401 5.77 -11.40 8.44
CA GLY A 401 7.10 -11.18 7.86
C GLY A 401 7.16 -11.39 6.35
N LEU A 402 6.33 -12.31 5.79
CA LEU A 402 6.26 -12.50 4.34
C LEU A 402 5.67 -11.32 3.58
N THR A 403 5.00 -10.37 4.25
CA THR A 403 4.53 -9.12 3.62
C THR A 403 5.70 -8.32 3.01
N HIS A 404 6.92 -8.54 3.47
CA HIS A 404 8.13 -7.95 2.90
C HIS A 404 8.35 -8.33 1.42
N LEU A 405 7.69 -9.38 0.91
CA LEU A 405 7.72 -9.74 -0.51
C LEU A 405 7.36 -8.56 -1.43
N LEU A 406 6.63 -7.55 -0.92
CA LEU A 406 6.33 -6.31 -1.62
C LEU A 406 7.58 -5.55 -2.06
N PHE A 407 8.68 -5.70 -1.35
CA PHE A 407 9.93 -4.96 -1.56
C PHE A 407 11.05 -5.80 -2.19
N LEU A 408 10.76 -7.03 -2.56
CA LEU A 408 11.68 -7.88 -3.33
C LEU A 408 11.96 -7.27 -4.72
N PRO A 409 13.13 -7.53 -5.31
CA PRO A 409 13.38 -7.17 -6.71
C PRO A 409 12.43 -7.92 -7.66
N ASP A 410 12.20 -7.38 -8.85
CA ASP A 410 11.20 -7.89 -9.80
C ASP A 410 11.50 -9.33 -10.27
N TRP A 411 12.77 -9.76 -10.24
CA TRP A 411 13.20 -11.11 -10.61
C TRP A 411 13.12 -12.14 -9.48
N ALA A 412 12.76 -11.72 -8.27
CA ALA A 412 12.85 -12.58 -7.11
C ALA A 412 11.73 -13.63 -7.01
N ALA A 413 12.00 -14.66 -6.23
CA ALA A 413 11.03 -15.65 -5.83
C ALA A 413 10.78 -15.59 -4.31
N VAL A 414 9.53 -15.79 -3.91
CA VAL A 414 9.13 -16.01 -2.53
C VAL A 414 8.74 -17.48 -2.35
N PHE A 415 9.35 -18.14 -1.38
CA PHE A 415 9.02 -19.50 -1.01
C PHE A 415 8.36 -19.54 0.38
N GLU A 416 7.06 -19.68 0.39
CA GLU A 416 6.28 -19.89 1.60
C GLU A 416 6.33 -21.39 1.96
N LEU A 417 7.11 -21.75 2.98
CA LEU A 417 7.35 -23.16 3.37
C LEU A 417 6.06 -23.92 3.67
N TYR A 418 5.12 -23.28 4.35
CA TYR A 418 3.78 -23.84 4.57
C TYR A 418 2.77 -22.72 4.78
N ASN A 419 1.67 -22.75 4.06
CA ASN A 419 0.65 -21.70 4.07
C ASN A 419 -0.35 -21.81 5.24
N CYS A 420 -0.24 -22.85 6.08
CA CYS A 420 -1.12 -23.06 7.25
C CYS A 420 -2.62 -23.01 6.90
N GLU A 421 -3.02 -23.61 5.76
CA GLU A 421 -4.40 -23.63 5.25
C GLU A 421 -4.97 -22.24 4.87
N ASP A 422 -4.09 -21.25 4.70
CA ASP A 422 -4.44 -19.91 4.18
C ASP A 422 -3.80 -19.74 2.80
N GLU A 423 -4.26 -20.53 1.84
CA GLU A 423 -3.60 -20.74 0.55
C GLU A 423 -3.41 -19.46 -0.27
N ARG A 424 -4.34 -18.52 -0.14
CA ARG A 424 -4.38 -17.34 -1.02
C ARG A 424 -3.66 -16.12 -0.46
N CYS A 425 -3.39 -16.06 0.84
CA CYS A 425 -2.88 -14.86 1.49
C CYS A 425 -1.61 -14.32 0.81
N TYR A 426 -0.52 -15.07 0.81
CA TYR A 426 0.75 -14.61 0.20
C TYR A 426 0.86 -14.95 -1.28
N LEU A 427 0.15 -15.96 -1.77
CA LEU A 427 0.00 -16.21 -3.20
C LEU A 427 -0.60 -14.99 -3.91
N ASP A 428 -1.73 -14.48 -3.43
CA ASP A 428 -2.38 -13.31 -4.04
C ASP A 428 -1.52 -12.06 -3.90
N LEU A 429 -0.82 -11.87 -2.77
CA LEU A 429 0.08 -10.74 -2.60
C LEU A 429 1.27 -10.79 -3.56
N ALA A 430 1.86 -11.97 -3.76
CA ALA A 430 2.94 -12.18 -4.72
C ALA A 430 2.48 -11.92 -6.15
N ARG A 431 1.29 -12.41 -6.51
CA ARG A 431 0.68 -12.14 -7.82
C ARG A 431 0.43 -10.65 -8.07
N LEU A 432 -0.10 -9.94 -7.07
CA LEU A 432 -0.29 -8.49 -7.15
C LEU A 432 1.04 -7.76 -7.35
N ARG A 433 2.08 -8.17 -6.62
CA ARG A 433 3.42 -7.56 -6.73
C ARG A 433 4.16 -7.98 -8.00
N GLY A 434 3.84 -9.13 -8.57
CA GLY A 434 4.51 -9.68 -9.75
C GLY A 434 5.82 -10.40 -9.43
N VAL A 435 5.96 -11.00 -8.24
CA VAL A 435 7.08 -11.87 -7.86
C VAL A 435 6.68 -13.34 -7.92
N HIS A 436 7.61 -14.19 -8.24
CA HIS A 436 7.33 -15.62 -8.35
C HIS A 436 7.03 -16.26 -6.99
N TYR A 437 5.94 -17.02 -6.89
CA TYR A 437 5.51 -17.66 -5.65
C TYR A 437 5.66 -19.19 -5.73
N ILE A 438 6.31 -19.74 -4.72
CA ILE A 438 6.44 -21.20 -4.52
C ILE A 438 5.94 -21.53 -3.12
N THR A 439 5.25 -22.66 -3.01
CA THR A 439 4.87 -23.22 -1.72
C THR A 439 4.95 -24.75 -1.76
N TRP A 440 4.97 -25.36 -0.58
CA TRP A 440 5.03 -26.77 -0.39
C TRP A 440 3.74 -27.46 -0.87
N ARG A 441 3.88 -28.48 -1.71
CA ARG A 441 2.73 -29.22 -2.26
C ARG A 441 2.58 -30.66 -1.69
N LYS A 442 3.66 -31.23 -1.22
CA LYS A 442 3.68 -32.60 -0.70
C LYS A 442 3.44 -32.59 0.81
N SER A 443 2.19 -32.72 1.25
CA SER A 443 1.82 -32.68 2.67
C SER A 443 2.52 -33.75 3.51
N ASN A 444 2.82 -34.91 2.93
CA ASN A 444 3.55 -36.02 3.59
C ASN A 444 5.04 -35.73 3.83
N LYS A 445 5.55 -34.59 3.38
CA LYS A 445 6.94 -34.14 3.57
C LYS A 445 7.02 -32.89 4.47
N VAL A 446 5.92 -32.52 5.09
CA VAL A 446 5.80 -31.47 6.11
C VAL A 446 5.43 -32.10 7.43
N PHE A 447 6.25 -31.93 8.44
CA PHE A 447 6.12 -32.62 9.72
C PHE A 447 5.77 -31.64 10.83
N PRO A 448 4.47 -31.50 11.18
CA PRO A 448 4.08 -30.67 12.31
C PRO A 448 4.54 -31.29 13.63
N GLN A 449 4.93 -30.45 14.59
CA GLN A 449 5.32 -30.88 15.93
C GLN A 449 4.14 -31.52 16.68
N ASP A 450 2.96 -30.95 16.50
CA ASP A 450 1.70 -31.38 17.07
C ASP A 450 0.53 -30.86 16.19
N LYS A 451 -0.71 -31.06 16.62
CA LYS A 451 -1.89 -30.60 15.87
C LYS A 451 -2.14 -29.09 15.94
N GLY A 452 -1.39 -28.37 16.79
CA GLY A 452 -1.58 -26.95 17.05
C GLY A 452 -2.83 -26.68 17.89
N HIS A 453 -2.67 -26.00 19.00
CA HIS A 453 -3.80 -25.68 19.89
C HIS A 453 -3.93 -24.18 20.06
N HIS A 454 -5.10 -23.64 19.70
CA HIS A 454 -5.47 -22.28 20.01
C HIS A 454 -6.46 -22.27 21.19
N PRO A 455 -6.28 -21.43 22.22
CA PRO A 455 -7.11 -21.47 23.43
C PRO A 455 -8.62 -21.34 23.20
N THR A 456 -9.03 -20.72 22.09
CA THR A 456 -10.45 -20.47 21.79
C THR A 456 -10.95 -21.08 20.48
N LEU A 457 -10.03 -21.43 19.54
CA LEU A 457 -10.40 -21.90 18.20
C LEU A 457 -10.22 -23.44 18.03
N GLY A 458 -9.61 -24.13 19.01
CA GLY A 458 -9.31 -25.54 18.91
C GLY A 458 -8.05 -25.84 18.10
N GLU A 459 -8.00 -27.00 17.41
CA GLU A 459 -6.87 -27.40 16.59
C GLU A 459 -6.75 -26.50 15.34
N HIS A 460 -5.54 -25.95 15.10
CA HIS A 460 -5.31 -25.10 13.93
C HIS A 460 -3.81 -25.06 13.56
N PRO A 461 -3.44 -25.23 12.28
CA PRO A 461 -2.05 -25.32 11.83
C PRO A 461 -1.21 -24.05 12.06
N LYS A 462 -1.80 -22.90 12.34
CA LYS A 462 -1.08 -21.67 12.71
C LYS A 462 -0.48 -21.69 14.12
N PHE A 463 -0.80 -22.70 14.95
CA PHE A 463 -0.41 -22.79 16.36
C PHE A 463 0.50 -23.98 16.68
N THR A 464 1.30 -24.42 15.71
CA THR A 464 2.35 -25.44 15.89
C THR A 464 3.63 -25.05 15.14
N ASN A 465 4.68 -25.84 15.32
CA ASN A 465 5.98 -25.70 14.67
C ASN A 465 6.18 -26.86 13.67
N TYR A 466 7.12 -26.70 12.75
CA TYR A 466 7.26 -27.62 11.62
C TYR A 466 8.71 -28.01 11.34
N SER A 467 8.92 -29.27 10.92
CA SER A 467 10.11 -29.69 10.22
C SER A 467 9.77 -30.04 8.77
N PHE A 468 10.75 -29.95 7.90
CA PHE A 468 10.59 -30.11 6.46
C PHE A 468 11.60 -31.14 5.93
N ASP A 469 11.17 -31.94 4.96
CA ASP A 469 12.06 -32.85 4.23
C ASP A 469 13.12 -32.07 3.46
N VAL A 470 14.39 -32.35 3.69
CA VAL A 470 15.52 -31.59 3.13
C VAL A 470 15.62 -31.72 1.62
N GLU A 471 15.35 -32.92 1.07
CA GLU A 471 15.44 -33.18 -0.36
C GLU A 471 14.37 -32.41 -1.13
N GLU A 472 13.12 -32.47 -0.67
CA GLU A 472 12.02 -31.70 -1.27
C GLU A 472 12.21 -30.17 -1.12
N PHE A 473 12.74 -29.72 0.03
CA PHE A 473 13.10 -28.32 0.24
C PHE A 473 14.10 -27.89 -0.82
N MET A 474 15.19 -28.60 -1.01
CA MET A 474 16.22 -28.26 -1.99
C MET A 474 15.68 -28.30 -3.43
N TYR A 475 14.83 -29.26 -3.74
CA TYR A 475 14.16 -29.31 -5.05
C TYR A 475 13.37 -28.02 -5.34
N LEU A 476 12.56 -27.53 -4.39
CA LEU A 476 11.77 -26.33 -4.55
C LEU A 476 12.64 -25.07 -4.60
N VAL A 477 13.71 -25.00 -3.81
CA VAL A 477 14.66 -23.87 -3.86
C VAL A 477 15.40 -23.81 -5.19
N LEU A 478 15.77 -24.94 -5.76
CA LEU A 478 16.43 -24.98 -7.07
C LEU A 478 15.49 -24.53 -8.19
N GLN A 479 14.19 -24.84 -8.12
CA GLN A 479 13.19 -24.29 -9.03
C GLN A 479 13.07 -22.76 -8.89
N ALA A 480 13.10 -22.25 -7.65
CA ALA A 480 13.12 -20.80 -7.41
C ALA A 480 14.38 -20.17 -8.02
N ALA A 481 15.54 -20.79 -7.86
CA ALA A 481 16.80 -20.30 -8.40
C ALA A 481 16.80 -20.29 -9.94
N GLU A 482 16.25 -21.33 -10.56
CA GLU A 482 16.09 -21.38 -12.01
C GLU A 482 15.23 -20.22 -12.53
N HIS A 483 14.09 -19.94 -11.87
CA HIS A 483 13.25 -18.80 -12.21
C HIS A 483 14.04 -17.46 -12.13
N VAL A 484 14.78 -17.25 -11.02
CA VAL A 484 15.58 -16.04 -10.79
C VAL A 484 16.62 -15.87 -11.91
N LEU A 485 17.38 -16.90 -12.23
CA LEU A 485 18.45 -16.86 -13.22
C LEU A 485 17.94 -16.67 -14.65
N GLN A 486 16.74 -17.17 -14.95
CA GLN A 486 16.11 -17.01 -16.27
C GLN A 486 15.37 -15.68 -16.44
N HIS A 487 15.11 -14.95 -15.36
CA HIS A 487 14.32 -13.73 -15.41
C HIS A 487 14.99 -12.65 -16.29
N PRO A 488 14.26 -11.95 -17.17
CA PRO A 488 14.83 -10.95 -18.10
C PRO A 488 15.59 -9.82 -17.42
N GLN A 489 15.19 -9.45 -16.20
CA GLN A 489 15.82 -8.37 -15.42
C GLN A 489 16.93 -8.85 -14.48
N TRP A 490 17.28 -10.14 -14.51
CA TRP A 490 18.42 -10.64 -13.74
C TRP A 490 19.73 -9.99 -14.21
N PRO A 491 20.47 -9.28 -13.33
CA PRO A 491 21.59 -8.42 -13.76
C PRO A 491 22.81 -9.18 -14.33
N PHE A 492 22.92 -10.49 -14.09
CA PHE A 492 24.01 -11.35 -14.59
C PHE A 492 23.62 -12.28 -15.73
N LYS A 493 22.52 -11.99 -16.41
CA LYS A 493 22.20 -12.72 -17.62
C LYS A 493 23.35 -12.51 -18.61
N LYS A 494 24.16 -13.56 -18.90
CA LYS A 494 25.15 -13.50 -19.98
C LYS A 494 24.41 -13.00 -21.22
N LYS A 495 24.92 -11.95 -21.86
CA LYS A 495 24.56 -11.63 -23.25
C LYS A 495 24.97 -12.84 -24.09
N HIS A 496 24.10 -13.82 -24.20
CA HIS A 496 24.16 -14.72 -25.30
C HIS A 496 23.56 -13.96 -26.47
N ASP A 497 24.41 -13.87 -27.52
CA ASP A 497 24.11 -13.43 -28.85
C ASP A 497 24.66 -12.05 -29.24
N GLU A 498 25.95 -12.08 -29.48
CA GLU A 498 26.52 -11.52 -30.70
C GLU A 498 27.42 -12.63 -31.27
N LEU A 499 26.85 -13.53 -32.06
CA LEU A 499 27.51 -14.35 -33.06
C LEU A 499 26.70 -14.21 -34.34
#